data_2e55cf4563c7229fbe2e1113932c1e9d
#
_entry.id   2e55cf4563c7229fbe2e1113932c1e9d
#
_cell.length_a   1.000
_cell.length_b   1.000
_cell.length_c   1.000
_cell.angle_alpha   90.00
_cell.angle_beta   90.00
_cell.angle_gamma   90.00
#
_symmetry.space_group_name_H-M   'P 1'
#
loop_
_entity.id
_entity.type
_entity.pdbx_description
1 polymer ?
#
loop_
_entity_poly.entity_id
_entity_poly.type
_entity_poly.pdbx_seq_one_letter_code
_entity_poly.pdbx_strand_id
1 'polypeptide(L)'
;MTAETDPAEGRRIPLSRERVLRAAVTLADDSGVEALTMRRIAEALGVEAMSLYRHVANKGDLVDGMVDVVFGEIDLPADGPDWKSAMRRRAISARNVLARHRWATALMESRATPGPATLRHHDAVLGILRAAGFSTESAAHAFSVLDSYIYGFALQETSLPFGSTDELTEVAESILGRVRPDEYPHLTEFVAQHAMKPGYDFGDEYEYGLDLILDGLERVTKPDIRPAE
;
A
#
# COMPACT_ATOMS: atom_id res chain seq x y z
N MET A 1 -17.21 44.81 -40.54
CA MET A 1 -16.92 43.37 -40.38
C MET A 1 -15.86 43.25 -39.31
N THR A 2 -16.31 43.10 -38.09
CA THR A 2 -15.46 42.90 -36.91
C THR A 2 -15.21 41.41 -36.76
N ALA A 3 -13.95 41.02 -36.84
CA ALA A 3 -13.52 39.64 -36.61
C ALA A 3 -13.72 39.31 -35.12
N GLU A 4 -14.61 38.36 -34.85
CA GLU A 4 -14.85 37.77 -33.57
C GLU A 4 -13.70 36.82 -33.27
N THR A 5 -12.88 37.18 -32.29
CA THR A 5 -11.76 36.35 -31.80
C THR A 5 -12.38 35.27 -30.90
N ASP A 6 -12.27 34.03 -31.30
CA ASP A 6 -12.69 32.83 -30.55
C ASP A 6 -11.91 32.74 -29.24
N PRO A 7 -12.56 32.74 -28.03
CA PRO A 7 -11.89 32.66 -26.74
C PRO A 7 -11.80 31.23 -26.17
N ALA A 8 -11.42 30.25 -26.98
CA ALA A 8 -11.29 28.87 -26.52
C ALA A 8 -9.91 28.24 -26.80
N GLU A 9 -8.83 28.99 -26.62
CA GLU A 9 -7.53 28.38 -26.37
C GLU A 9 -7.46 28.00 -24.87
N GLY A 10 -7.95 26.79 -24.54
CA GLY A 10 -7.81 26.19 -23.24
C GLY A 10 -6.33 26.22 -22.82
N ARG A 11 -6.02 26.98 -21.78
CA ARG A 11 -4.69 27.16 -21.21
C ARG A 11 -4.04 25.78 -20.97
N ARG A 12 -3.20 25.34 -21.90
CA ARG A 12 -2.46 24.07 -21.78
C ARG A 12 -1.65 24.12 -20.51
N ILE A 13 -2.01 23.25 -19.55
CA ILE A 13 -1.27 23.13 -18.29
C ILE A 13 0.14 22.63 -18.64
N PRO A 14 1.22 23.34 -18.23
CA PRO A 14 2.57 22.95 -18.54
C PRO A 14 2.90 21.52 -18.13
N LEU A 15 3.71 20.81 -18.90
CA LEU A 15 4.22 19.52 -18.54
C LEU A 15 5.17 19.67 -17.34
N SER A 16 5.01 18.84 -16.33
CA SER A 16 5.85 18.80 -15.14
C SER A 16 6.16 17.34 -14.77
N ARG A 17 7.21 17.11 -13.96
CA ARG A 17 7.52 15.78 -13.43
C ARG A 17 6.30 15.18 -12.73
N GLU A 18 5.64 15.94 -11.88
CA GLU A 18 4.44 15.51 -11.15
C GLU A 18 3.32 15.04 -12.09
N ARG A 19 3.03 15.76 -13.16
CA ARG A 19 2.03 15.36 -14.15
C ARG A 19 2.41 14.08 -14.87
N VAL A 20 3.70 13.92 -15.22
CA VAL A 20 4.21 12.68 -15.84
C VAL A 20 4.03 11.50 -14.90
N LEU A 21 4.43 11.64 -13.64
CA LEU A 21 4.33 10.59 -12.64
C LEU A 21 2.87 10.21 -12.35
N ARG A 22 1.98 11.18 -12.15
CA ARG A 22 0.53 10.91 -11.93
C ARG A 22 -0.11 10.20 -13.11
N ALA A 23 0.18 10.61 -14.35
CA ALA A 23 -0.32 9.92 -15.54
C ALA A 23 0.21 8.47 -15.62
N ALA A 24 1.47 8.25 -15.23
CA ALA A 24 2.05 6.92 -15.20
C ALA A 24 1.41 6.03 -14.10
N VAL A 25 1.13 6.59 -12.92
CA VAL A 25 0.40 5.91 -11.84
C VAL A 25 -0.98 5.48 -12.32
N THR A 26 -1.78 6.41 -12.88
CA THR A 26 -3.11 6.09 -13.42
C THR A 26 -3.06 4.98 -14.47
N LEU A 27 -2.11 5.04 -15.41
CA LEU A 27 -1.96 3.99 -16.43
C LEU A 27 -1.54 2.64 -15.83
N ALA A 28 -0.73 2.65 -14.77
CA ALA A 28 -0.33 1.44 -14.08
C ALA A 28 -1.50 0.83 -13.28
N ASP A 29 -2.36 1.65 -12.69
CA ASP A 29 -3.57 1.20 -12.00
C ASP A 29 -4.54 0.53 -12.97
N ASP A 30 -4.69 1.09 -14.18
CA ASP A 30 -5.61 0.57 -15.20
C ASP A 30 -5.09 -0.69 -15.90
N SER A 31 -3.78 -0.82 -16.13
CA SER A 31 -3.22 -1.81 -17.07
C SER A 31 -2.02 -2.59 -16.52
N GLY A 32 -1.62 -2.35 -15.29
CA GLY A 32 -0.40 -2.89 -14.68
C GLY A 32 0.88 -2.16 -15.10
N VAL A 33 1.89 -2.23 -14.23
CA VAL A 33 3.19 -1.56 -14.45
C VAL A 33 3.98 -2.15 -15.63
N GLU A 34 3.74 -3.41 -15.97
CA GLU A 34 4.40 -4.09 -17.10
C GLU A 34 3.98 -3.49 -18.45
N ALA A 35 2.72 -3.04 -18.55
CA ALA A 35 2.19 -2.41 -19.76
C ALA A 35 2.62 -0.94 -19.93
N LEU A 36 3.37 -0.37 -18.98
CA LEU A 36 3.76 1.02 -18.96
C LEU A 36 4.90 1.29 -19.94
N THR A 37 4.67 2.21 -20.87
CA THR A 37 5.68 2.69 -21.84
C THR A 37 5.67 4.21 -21.91
N MET A 38 6.83 4.81 -22.22
CA MET A 38 6.94 6.27 -22.43
C MET A 38 5.96 6.78 -23.49
N ARG A 39 5.69 5.98 -24.51
CA ARG A 39 4.74 6.31 -25.56
C ARG A 39 3.32 6.41 -25.04
N ARG A 40 2.85 5.44 -24.27
CA ARG A 40 1.48 5.47 -23.67
C ARG A 40 1.30 6.66 -22.73
N ILE A 41 2.34 6.99 -21.94
CA ILE A 41 2.29 8.15 -21.05
C ILE A 41 2.18 9.45 -21.87
N ALA A 42 2.96 9.56 -22.94
CA ALA A 42 2.92 10.72 -23.84
C ALA A 42 1.56 10.86 -24.52
N GLU A 43 0.98 9.77 -25.02
CA GLU A 43 -0.36 9.71 -25.58
C GLU A 43 -1.43 10.18 -24.57
N ALA A 44 -1.37 9.69 -23.33
CA ALA A 44 -2.28 10.09 -22.26
C ALA A 44 -2.18 11.58 -21.89
N LEU A 45 -0.98 12.16 -22.02
CA LEU A 45 -0.72 13.56 -21.72
C LEU A 45 -0.90 14.50 -22.93
N GLY A 46 -1.11 13.96 -24.14
CA GLY A 46 -1.21 14.73 -25.38
C GLY A 46 0.10 15.44 -25.76
N VAL A 47 1.25 14.79 -25.54
CA VAL A 47 2.59 15.35 -25.80
C VAL A 47 3.46 14.36 -26.60
N GLU A 48 4.58 14.86 -27.14
CA GLU A 48 5.58 14.01 -27.77
C GLU A 48 6.38 13.23 -26.73
N ALA A 49 6.66 11.93 -26.99
CA ALA A 49 7.38 11.06 -26.05
C ALA A 49 8.75 11.62 -25.63
N MET A 50 9.46 12.29 -26.54
CA MET A 50 10.75 12.93 -26.24
C MET A 50 10.66 14.06 -25.21
N SER A 51 9.51 14.71 -25.08
CA SER A 51 9.32 15.76 -24.07
C SER A 51 9.31 15.22 -22.64
N LEU A 52 8.93 13.95 -22.44
CA LEU A 52 8.92 13.31 -21.11
C LEU A 52 10.34 13.17 -20.55
N TYR A 53 11.34 12.93 -21.40
CA TYR A 53 12.74 12.75 -20.96
C TYR A 53 13.38 14.00 -20.36
N ARG A 54 12.72 15.15 -20.46
CA ARG A 54 13.10 16.37 -19.71
C ARG A 54 12.68 16.32 -18.24
N HIS A 55 11.77 15.42 -17.90
CA HIS A 55 11.16 15.31 -16.58
C HIS A 55 11.51 13.99 -15.87
N VAL A 56 11.80 12.93 -16.64
CA VAL A 56 12.23 11.62 -16.14
C VAL A 56 13.37 11.10 -16.98
N ALA A 57 14.48 10.72 -16.36
CA ALA A 57 15.70 10.35 -17.06
C ALA A 57 15.56 9.02 -17.82
N ASN A 58 14.84 8.07 -17.26
CA ASN A 58 14.64 6.73 -17.81
C ASN A 58 13.44 6.03 -17.13
N LYS A 59 13.15 4.78 -17.54
CA LYS A 59 12.05 3.98 -16.93
C LYS A 59 12.28 3.71 -15.45
N GLY A 60 13.52 3.54 -14.99
CA GLY A 60 13.85 3.34 -13.57
C GLY A 60 13.48 4.57 -12.73
N ASP A 61 13.93 5.76 -13.15
CA ASP A 61 13.60 7.05 -12.53
C ASP A 61 12.07 7.33 -12.53
N LEU A 62 11.38 6.94 -13.60
CA LEU A 62 9.93 7.01 -13.67
C LEU A 62 9.29 6.14 -12.59
N VAL A 63 9.70 4.87 -12.47
CA VAL A 63 9.14 3.93 -11.48
C VAL A 63 9.48 4.35 -10.05
N ASP A 64 10.71 4.84 -9.80
CA ASP A 64 11.08 5.40 -8.49
C ASP A 64 10.17 6.56 -8.11
N GLY A 65 9.91 7.47 -9.05
CA GLY A 65 8.99 8.59 -8.84
C GLY A 65 7.54 8.15 -8.64
N MET A 66 7.08 7.13 -9.34
CA MET A 66 5.71 6.58 -9.15
C MET A 66 5.55 5.97 -7.75
N VAL A 67 6.53 5.20 -7.28
CA VAL A 67 6.52 4.65 -5.91
C VAL A 67 6.51 5.78 -4.88
N ASP A 68 7.29 6.84 -5.08
CA ASP A 68 7.29 8.00 -4.18
C ASP A 68 5.94 8.75 -4.17
N VAL A 69 5.24 8.82 -5.31
CA VAL A 69 3.87 9.36 -5.38
C VAL A 69 2.92 8.52 -4.51
N VAL A 70 2.98 7.19 -4.63
CA VAL A 70 2.14 6.28 -3.84
C VAL A 70 2.44 6.40 -2.34
N PHE A 71 3.73 6.49 -1.93
CA PHE A 71 4.09 6.79 -0.54
C PHE A 71 3.51 8.12 -0.06
N GLY A 72 3.46 9.12 -0.94
CA GLY A 72 2.89 10.42 -0.64
C GLY A 72 1.38 10.41 -0.39
N GLU A 73 0.67 9.35 -0.77
CA GLU A 73 -0.76 9.16 -0.51
C GLU A 73 -1.06 8.48 0.84
N ILE A 74 -0.05 7.85 1.44
CA ILE A 74 -0.19 7.25 2.76
C ILE A 74 -0.19 8.37 3.80
N ASP A 75 -1.20 8.36 4.68
CA ASP A 75 -1.29 9.34 5.76
C ASP A 75 -0.02 9.28 6.64
N LEU A 76 0.61 10.43 6.80
CA LEU A 76 1.68 10.57 7.78
C LEU A 76 1.08 10.41 9.17
N PRO A 77 1.70 9.60 10.04
CA PRO A 77 1.25 9.50 11.41
C PRO A 77 1.37 10.89 12.08
N ALA A 78 0.28 11.36 12.69
CA ALA A 78 0.25 12.63 13.38
C ALA A 78 1.03 12.53 14.70
N ASP A 79 1.76 13.59 15.03
CA ASP A 79 2.40 13.74 16.35
C ASP A 79 1.34 13.67 17.45
N GLY A 80 1.64 12.91 18.51
CA GLY A 80 0.74 12.77 19.65
C GLY A 80 1.21 11.70 20.62
N PRO A 81 0.66 11.68 21.85
CA PRO A 81 1.08 10.75 22.90
C PRO A 81 0.66 9.30 22.63
N ASP A 82 -0.28 9.07 21.74
CA ASP A 82 -0.79 7.75 21.42
C ASP A 82 -0.19 7.21 20.12
N TRP A 83 1.04 6.70 20.24
CA TRP A 83 1.77 6.08 19.15
C TRP A 83 1.01 4.90 18.52
N LYS A 84 0.29 4.11 19.34
CA LYS A 84 -0.41 2.91 18.90
C LYS A 84 -1.54 3.26 17.94
N SER A 85 -2.38 4.22 18.29
CA SER A 85 -3.42 4.74 17.38
C SER A 85 -2.83 5.41 16.14
N ALA A 86 -1.68 6.09 16.26
CA ALA A 86 -0.99 6.69 15.11
C ALA A 86 -0.49 5.62 14.13
N MET A 87 0.14 4.56 14.62
CA MET A 87 0.59 3.43 13.80
C MET A 87 -0.58 2.66 13.19
N ARG A 88 -1.68 2.47 13.94
CA ARG A 88 -2.89 1.83 13.43
C ARG A 88 -3.49 2.61 12.26
N ARG A 89 -3.68 3.92 12.39
CA ARG A 89 -4.19 4.77 11.30
C ARG A 89 -3.29 4.74 10.07
N ARG A 90 -1.97 4.87 10.29
CA ARG A 90 -0.99 4.75 9.20
C ARG A 90 -1.09 3.41 8.47
N ALA A 91 -1.19 2.30 9.22
CA ALA A 91 -1.25 0.96 8.65
C ALA A 91 -2.53 0.75 7.82
N ILE A 92 -3.68 1.22 8.31
CA ILE A 92 -4.95 1.20 7.57
C ILE A 92 -4.85 2.07 6.31
N SER A 93 -4.30 3.29 6.42
CA SER A 93 -4.08 4.17 5.27
C SER A 93 -3.17 3.52 4.22
N ALA A 94 -2.05 2.91 4.65
CA ALA A 94 -1.13 2.21 3.75
C ALA A 94 -1.81 1.06 3.00
N ARG A 95 -2.57 0.19 3.71
CA ARG A 95 -3.35 -0.86 3.06
C ARG A 95 -4.33 -0.31 2.02
N ASN A 96 -5.07 0.75 2.36
CA ASN A 96 -6.04 1.36 1.44
C ASN A 96 -5.37 1.95 0.20
N VAL A 97 -4.18 2.54 0.34
CA VAL A 97 -3.36 3.04 -0.78
C VAL A 97 -2.92 1.87 -1.65
N LEU A 98 -2.38 0.80 -1.05
CA LEU A 98 -1.90 -0.38 -1.77
C LEU A 98 -3.03 -1.16 -2.47
N ALA A 99 -4.23 -1.16 -1.91
CA ALA A 99 -5.40 -1.75 -2.56
C ALA A 99 -5.80 -0.99 -3.86
N ARG A 100 -5.58 0.33 -3.91
CA ARG A 100 -5.77 1.13 -5.13
C ARG A 100 -4.62 0.94 -6.12
N HIS A 101 -3.39 0.82 -5.64
CA HIS A 101 -2.15 0.74 -6.44
C HIS A 101 -1.52 -0.65 -6.33
N ARG A 102 -2.27 -1.68 -6.75
CA ARG A 102 -1.87 -3.10 -6.59
C ARG A 102 -0.46 -3.42 -7.10
N TRP A 103 -0.02 -2.73 -8.16
CA TRP A 103 1.31 -2.87 -8.74
C TRP A 103 2.43 -2.37 -7.83
N ALA A 104 2.12 -1.45 -6.89
CA ALA A 104 3.12 -0.78 -6.08
C ALA A 104 3.70 -1.69 -4.98
N THR A 105 2.90 -2.60 -4.39
CA THR A 105 3.31 -3.43 -3.25
C THR A 105 4.64 -4.16 -3.50
N ALA A 106 4.81 -4.79 -4.67
CA ALA A 106 6.03 -5.49 -5.03
C ALA A 106 7.24 -4.56 -5.27
N LEU A 107 6.99 -3.27 -5.45
CA LEU A 107 8.03 -2.28 -5.77
C LEU A 107 8.44 -1.43 -4.58
N MET A 108 7.60 -1.33 -3.52
CA MET A 108 7.82 -0.45 -2.37
C MET A 108 9.21 -0.64 -1.75
N GLU A 109 9.61 -1.90 -1.47
CA GLU A 109 10.87 -2.24 -0.83
C GLU A 109 12.02 -2.56 -1.81
N SER A 110 11.74 -2.60 -3.11
CA SER A 110 12.73 -2.99 -4.12
C SER A 110 13.55 -1.82 -4.67
N ARG A 111 13.25 -0.56 -4.28
CA ARG A 111 13.86 0.62 -4.87
C ARG A 111 15.08 1.08 -4.09
N ALA A 112 16.22 1.17 -4.79
CA ALA A 112 17.49 1.61 -4.19
C ALA A 112 17.56 3.14 -3.94
N THR A 113 16.66 3.91 -4.58
CA THR A 113 16.66 5.38 -4.53
C THR A 113 15.30 5.88 -4.01
N PRO A 114 15.08 5.89 -2.68
CA PRO A 114 13.84 6.41 -2.11
C PRO A 114 13.68 7.89 -2.40
N GLY A 115 12.46 8.30 -2.76
CA GLY A 115 12.12 9.69 -3.00
C GLY A 115 11.81 10.45 -1.70
N PRO A 116 11.56 11.76 -1.80
CA PRO A 116 11.34 12.61 -0.63
C PRO A 116 10.06 12.27 0.16
N ALA A 117 9.01 11.74 -0.47
CA ALA A 117 7.81 11.31 0.24
C ALA A 117 8.09 10.04 1.06
N THR A 118 8.78 9.07 0.48
CA THR A 118 9.23 7.85 1.13
C THR A 118 10.11 8.16 2.35
N LEU A 119 11.11 9.03 2.18
CA LEU A 119 12.02 9.42 3.27
C LEU A 119 11.27 10.11 4.42
N ARG A 120 10.38 11.06 4.12
CA ARG A 120 9.56 11.73 5.14
C ARG A 120 8.67 10.75 5.88
N HIS A 121 8.10 9.77 5.16
CA HIS A 121 7.23 8.75 5.77
C HIS A 121 8.00 7.88 6.77
N HIS A 122 9.17 7.38 6.38
CA HIS A 122 10.01 6.55 7.25
C HIS A 122 10.50 7.35 8.47
N ASP A 123 10.94 8.60 8.27
CA ASP A 123 11.38 9.46 9.37
C ASP A 123 10.26 9.75 10.37
N ALA A 124 9.04 10.03 9.90
CA ALA A 124 7.88 10.27 10.75
C ALA A 124 7.50 9.04 11.58
N VAL A 125 7.51 7.85 10.98
CA VAL A 125 7.23 6.58 11.70
C VAL A 125 8.26 6.34 12.79
N LEU A 126 9.55 6.45 12.47
CA LEU A 126 10.62 6.29 13.45
C LEU A 126 10.56 7.36 14.53
N GLY A 127 10.25 8.61 14.17
CA GLY A 127 10.10 9.73 15.11
C GLY A 127 9.03 9.45 16.16
N ILE A 128 7.85 8.97 15.77
CA ILE A 128 6.76 8.64 16.69
C ILE A 128 7.13 7.48 17.62
N LEU A 129 7.72 6.41 17.08
CA LEU A 129 8.16 5.28 17.90
C LEU A 129 9.21 5.73 18.91
N ARG A 130 10.18 6.58 18.50
CA ARG A 130 11.19 7.13 19.40
C ARG A 130 10.58 8.02 20.48
N ALA A 131 9.64 8.89 20.12
CA ALA A 131 8.93 9.75 21.06
C ALA A 131 8.09 8.95 22.07
N ALA A 132 7.60 7.77 21.68
CA ALA A 132 6.89 6.84 22.54
C ALA A 132 7.80 6.03 23.49
N GLY A 133 9.13 6.24 23.43
CA GLY A 133 10.09 5.59 24.34
C GLY A 133 10.72 4.30 23.80
N PHE A 134 10.47 3.92 22.56
CA PHE A 134 11.22 2.81 21.92
C PHE A 134 12.72 3.18 21.85
N SER A 135 13.61 2.24 22.14
CA SER A 135 15.02 2.39 21.78
C SER A 135 15.18 2.46 20.25
N THR A 136 16.33 2.88 19.74
CA THR A 136 16.57 2.88 18.28
C THR A 136 16.41 1.49 17.70
N GLU A 137 16.92 0.48 18.38
CA GLU A 137 16.82 -0.93 18.00
C GLU A 137 15.36 -1.41 18.02
N SER A 138 14.63 -1.17 19.12
CA SER A 138 13.22 -1.55 19.21
C SER A 138 12.34 -0.82 18.19
N ALA A 139 12.64 0.45 17.88
CA ALA A 139 11.94 1.19 16.84
C ALA A 139 12.20 0.59 15.44
N ALA A 140 13.42 0.15 15.15
CA ALA A 140 13.75 -0.53 13.91
C ALA A 140 13.01 -1.89 13.79
N HIS A 141 12.94 -2.66 14.87
CA HIS A 141 12.17 -3.91 14.90
C HIS A 141 10.67 -3.66 14.70
N ALA A 142 10.10 -2.68 15.41
CA ALA A 142 8.69 -2.31 15.29
C ALA A 142 8.35 -1.85 13.87
N PHE A 143 9.20 -1.01 13.27
CA PHE A 143 9.08 -0.57 11.88
C PHE A 143 9.06 -1.77 10.93
N SER A 144 10.04 -2.66 11.03
CA SER A 144 10.16 -3.83 10.16
C SER A 144 8.97 -4.78 10.28
N VAL A 145 8.49 -5.06 11.51
CA VAL A 145 7.35 -5.94 11.75
C VAL A 145 6.07 -5.34 11.16
N LEU A 146 5.82 -4.05 11.40
CA LEU A 146 4.63 -3.37 10.88
C LEU A 146 4.62 -3.33 9.35
N ASP A 147 5.73 -2.98 8.71
CA ASP A 147 5.81 -2.91 7.25
C ASP A 147 5.72 -4.29 6.61
N SER A 148 6.35 -5.31 7.21
CA SER A 148 6.21 -6.70 6.76
C SER A 148 4.76 -7.17 6.81
N TYR A 149 4.01 -6.80 7.85
CA TYR A 149 2.60 -7.14 7.96
C TYR A 149 1.76 -6.41 6.92
N ILE A 150 1.93 -5.09 6.79
CA ILE A 150 1.19 -4.26 5.84
C ILE A 150 1.38 -4.75 4.41
N TYR A 151 2.63 -4.91 3.98
CA TYR A 151 2.94 -5.32 2.60
C TYR A 151 2.61 -6.78 2.34
N GLY A 152 2.85 -7.66 3.32
CA GLY A 152 2.50 -9.07 3.22
C GLY A 152 0.99 -9.28 3.08
N PHE A 153 0.19 -8.58 3.90
CA PHE A 153 -1.27 -8.64 3.81
C PHE A 153 -1.78 -8.07 2.48
N ALA A 154 -1.30 -6.88 2.07
CA ALA A 154 -1.69 -6.27 0.80
C ALA A 154 -1.36 -7.16 -0.40
N LEU A 155 -0.20 -7.82 -0.39
CA LEU A 155 0.19 -8.78 -1.43
C LEU A 155 -0.73 -10.00 -1.42
N GLN A 156 -1.05 -10.54 -0.25
CA GLN A 156 -1.95 -11.67 -0.10
C GLN A 156 -3.35 -11.31 -0.61
N GLU A 157 -3.91 -10.21 -0.15
CA GLU A 157 -5.24 -9.72 -0.52
C GLU A 157 -5.38 -9.50 -2.05
N THR A 158 -4.36 -8.93 -2.69
CA THR A 158 -4.35 -8.72 -4.14
C THR A 158 -4.16 -10.01 -4.95
N SER A 159 -3.66 -11.07 -4.32
CA SER A 159 -3.41 -12.38 -4.96
C SER A 159 -4.54 -13.38 -4.75
N LEU A 160 -5.56 -13.04 -3.95
CA LEU A 160 -6.71 -13.92 -3.73
C LEU A 160 -7.48 -14.15 -5.03
N PRO A 161 -7.98 -15.39 -5.28
CA PRO A 161 -8.74 -15.72 -6.48
C PRO A 161 -10.20 -15.25 -6.43
N PHE A 162 -10.53 -14.32 -5.52
CA PHE A 162 -11.85 -13.73 -5.33
C PHE A 162 -11.73 -12.27 -4.92
N GLY A 163 -12.70 -11.45 -5.33
CA GLY A 163 -12.80 -10.04 -4.98
C GLY A 163 -14.14 -9.67 -4.33
N SER A 164 -15.02 -10.67 -4.14
CA SER A 164 -16.33 -10.48 -3.51
C SER A 164 -16.69 -11.68 -2.60
N THR A 165 -17.66 -11.49 -1.70
CA THR A 165 -18.17 -12.55 -0.81
C THR A 165 -18.79 -13.70 -1.61
N ASP A 166 -19.44 -13.43 -2.74
CA ASP A 166 -20.04 -14.47 -3.59
C ASP A 166 -18.95 -15.34 -4.26
N GLU A 167 -17.92 -14.72 -4.81
CA GLU A 167 -16.75 -15.42 -5.38
C GLU A 167 -15.99 -16.23 -4.31
N LEU A 168 -15.84 -15.68 -3.09
CA LEU A 168 -15.27 -16.41 -1.97
C LEU A 168 -16.09 -17.67 -1.65
N THR A 169 -17.41 -17.56 -1.63
CA THR A 169 -18.31 -18.68 -1.37
C THR A 169 -18.13 -19.77 -2.44
N GLU A 170 -18.09 -19.41 -3.72
CA GLU A 170 -17.83 -20.34 -4.82
C GLU A 170 -16.49 -21.06 -4.67
N VAL A 171 -15.42 -20.33 -4.33
CA VAL A 171 -14.10 -20.91 -4.08
C VAL A 171 -14.12 -21.85 -2.88
N ALA A 172 -14.77 -21.46 -1.79
CA ALA A 172 -14.92 -22.27 -0.58
C ALA A 172 -15.69 -23.57 -0.85
N GLU A 173 -16.80 -23.51 -1.57
CA GLU A 173 -17.58 -24.68 -1.99
C GLU A 173 -16.75 -25.60 -2.91
N SER A 174 -15.99 -25.02 -3.84
CA SER A 174 -15.09 -25.79 -4.71
C SER A 174 -14.00 -26.53 -3.92
N ILE A 175 -13.46 -25.92 -2.87
CA ILE A 175 -12.49 -26.55 -1.97
C ILE A 175 -13.16 -27.70 -1.21
N LEU A 176 -14.30 -27.44 -0.57
CA LEU A 176 -15.02 -28.46 0.19
C LEU A 176 -15.44 -29.66 -0.68
N GLY A 177 -15.80 -29.42 -1.96
CA GLY A 177 -16.13 -30.50 -2.89
C GLY A 177 -14.96 -31.40 -3.32
N ARG A 178 -13.72 -30.96 -3.07
CA ARG A 178 -12.49 -31.68 -3.44
C ARG A 178 -11.76 -32.29 -2.23
N VAL A 179 -12.04 -31.77 -1.04
CA VAL A 179 -11.36 -32.13 0.19
C VAL A 179 -12.16 -33.20 0.92
N ARG A 180 -11.49 -34.26 1.35
CA ARG A 180 -12.10 -35.30 2.17
C ARG A 180 -12.05 -34.87 3.64
N PRO A 181 -13.22 -34.75 4.31
CA PRO A 181 -13.29 -34.28 5.71
C PRO A 181 -12.52 -35.15 6.70
N ASP A 182 -12.41 -36.45 6.42
CA ASP A 182 -11.65 -37.40 7.22
C ASP A 182 -10.13 -37.23 7.09
N GLU A 183 -9.64 -36.73 5.94
CA GLU A 183 -8.22 -36.46 5.69
C GLU A 183 -7.83 -35.04 6.15
N TYR A 184 -8.74 -34.05 6.03
CA TYR A 184 -8.48 -32.64 6.33
C TYR A 184 -9.54 -32.01 7.25
N PRO A 185 -9.71 -32.56 8.47
CA PRO A 185 -10.83 -32.16 9.36
C PRO A 185 -10.75 -30.67 9.75
N HIS A 186 -9.58 -30.13 10.07
CA HIS A 186 -9.41 -28.73 10.48
C HIS A 186 -9.62 -27.76 9.33
N LEU A 187 -9.20 -28.09 8.11
CA LEU A 187 -9.48 -27.24 6.94
C LEU A 187 -10.99 -27.20 6.65
N THR A 188 -11.64 -28.37 6.68
CA THR A 188 -13.09 -28.47 6.48
C THR A 188 -13.85 -27.65 7.54
N GLU A 189 -13.47 -27.74 8.80
CA GLU A 189 -14.04 -26.97 9.90
C GLU A 189 -13.83 -25.46 9.68
N PHE A 190 -12.60 -25.02 9.36
CA PHE A 190 -12.27 -23.62 9.08
C PHE A 190 -13.11 -23.06 7.94
N VAL A 191 -13.18 -23.76 6.82
CA VAL A 191 -13.95 -23.28 5.64
C VAL A 191 -15.43 -23.19 6.01
N ALA A 192 -16.01 -24.23 6.63
CA ALA A 192 -17.44 -24.28 6.95
C ALA A 192 -17.86 -23.31 8.05
N GLN A 193 -17.02 -23.11 9.07
CA GLN A 193 -17.41 -22.33 10.26
C GLN A 193 -16.87 -20.90 10.25
N HIS A 194 -15.91 -20.56 9.39
CA HIS A 194 -15.30 -19.24 9.33
C HIS A 194 -15.40 -18.62 7.95
N ALA A 195 -14.79 -19.20 6.91
CA ALA A 195 -14.75 -18.60 5.59
C ALA A 195 -16.14 -18.50 4.92
N MET A 196 -17.04 -19.44 5.17
CA MET A 196 -18.42 -19.42 4.66
C MET A 196 -19.41 -18.70 5.60
N LYS A 197 -18.94 -18.00 6.62
CA LYS A 197 -19.80 -17.24 7.51
C LYS A 197 -20.47 -16.10 6.75
N PRO A 198 -21.80 -15.89 6.87
CA PRO A 198 -22.44 -14.75 6.25
C PRO A 198 -21.80 -13.44 6.69
N GLY A 199 -21.37 -12.64 5.71
CA GLY A 199 -20.71 -11.35 5.96
C GLY A 199 -19.21 -11.45 6.28
N TYR A 200 -18.58 -12.61 6.14
CA TYR A 200 -17.13 -12.72 6.24
C TYR A 200 -16.45 -11.93 5.10
N ASP A 201 -15.50 -11.10 5.47
CA ASP A 201 -14.60 -10.40 4.55
C ASP A 201 -13.16 -10.70 4.97
N PHE A 202 -12.32 -11.15 4.03
CA PHE A 202 -10.90 -11.38 4.30
C PHE A 202 -10.19 -10.11 4.79
N GLY A 203 -10.69 -8.95 4.36
CA GLY A 203 -10.20 -7.65 4.80
C GLY A 203 -10.31 -7.39 6.30
N ASP A 204 -11.26 -8.01 6.99
CA ASP A 204 -11.44 -7.86 8.44
C ASP A 204 -10.29 -8.51 9.23
N GLU A 205 -9.64 -9.53 8.67
CA GLU A 205 -8.46 -10.17 9.27
C GLU A 205 -7.28 -9.21 9.41
N TYR A 206 -7.23 -8.17 8.58
CA TYR A 206 -6.16 -7.16 8.65
C TYR A 206 -6.15 -6.41 9.98
N GLU A 207 -7.32 -5.91 10.39
CA GLU A 207 -7.39 -5.11 11.62
C GLU A 207 -7.14 -5.98 12.85
N TYR A 208 -7.67 -7.20 12.85
CA TYR A 208 -7.42 -8.16 13.92
C TYR A 208 -5.92 -8.47 14.10
N GLY A 209 -5.24 -8.82 13.03
CA GLY A 209 -3.80 -9.13 13.08
C GLY A 209 -2.95 -7.90 13.41
N LEU A 210 -3.32 -6.72 12.88
CA LEU A 210 -2.65 -5.46 13.20
C LEU A 210 -2.74 -5.14 14.70
N ASP A 211 -3.92 -5.28 15.30
CA ASP A 211 -4.12 -5.01 16.71
C ASP A 211 -3.30 -5.96 17.59
N LEU A 212 -3.20 -7.26 17.22
CA LEU A 212 -2.30 -8.21 17.89
C LEU A 212 -0.83 -7.79 17.86
N ILE A 213 -0.37 -7.30 16.72
CA ILE A 213 1.01 -6.80 16.55
C ILE A 213 1.23 -5.56 17.43
N LEU A 214 0.32 -4.60 17.39
CA LEU A 214 0.42 -3.37 18.17
C LEU A 214 0.40 -3.63 19.67
N ASP A 215 -0.44 -4.58 20.15
CA ASP A 215 -0.47 -5.03 21.55
C ASP A 215 0.83 -5.72 21.96
N GLY A 216 1.42 -6.50 21.05
CA GLY A 216 2.73 -7.11 21.24
C GLY A 216 3.85 -6.07 21.38
N LEU A 217 3.87 -5.08 20.50
CA LEU A 217 4.85 -3.99 20.52
C LEU A 217 4.73 -3.10 21.76
N GLU A 218 3.53 -2.90 22.31
CA GLU A 218 3.33 -2.14 23.55
C GLU A 218 4.06 -2.78 24.75
N ARG A 219 4.24 -4.09 24.76
CA ARG A 219 4.97 -4.79 25.82
C ARG A 219 6.47 -4.55 25.74
N VAL A 220 7.00 -4.24 24.56
CA VAL A 220 8.43 -3.96 24.35
C VAL A 220 8.83 -2.59 24.89
N THR A 221 7.89 -1.63 24.98
CA THR A 221 8.16 -0.29 25.55
C THR A 221 8.11 -0.24 27.06
N LYS A 222 7.40 -1.17 27.70
CA LYS A 222 7.33 -1.23 29.16
C LYS A 222 8.60 -1.92 29.65
N PRO A 223 9.46 -1.27 30.47
CA PRO A 223 10.59 -1.95 31.04
C PRO A 223 10.09 -3.18 31.82
N ASP A 224 10.72 -4.32 31.56
CA ASP A 224 10.46 -5.58 32.27
C ASP A 224 10.77 -5.32 33.77
N ILE A 225 9.74 -4.97 34.54
CA ILE A 225 9.86 -4.86 36.00
C ILE A 225 9.90 -6.31 36.48
N ARG A 226 11.05 -6.99 36.25
CA ARG A 226 11.38 -8.17 37.05
C ARG A 226 11.71 -7.65 38.43
N PRO A 227 11.02 -8.11 39.52
CA PRO A 227 11.50 -7.85 40.86
C PRO A 227 12.93 -8.40 40.95
N ALA A 228 13.86 -7.56 41.44
CA ALA A 228 15.21 -8.01 41.77
C ALA A 228 15.10 -9.15 42.78
N GLU A 229 15.57 -10.35 42.42
CA GLU A 229 15.79 -11.44 43.34
C GLU A 229 16.94 -11.12 44.32
#